data_eec031d561df28db1b5d83d709bb1644
#
_entry.id   eec031d561df28db1b5d83d709bb1644
#
_cell.length_a   1.000
_cell.length_b   1.000
_cell.length_c   1.000
_cell.angle_alpha   90.00
_cell.angle_beta   90.00
_cell.angle_gamma   90.00
#
_symmetry.space_group_name_H-M   'P 1'
#
loop_
_entity.id
_entity.type
_entity.pdbx_description
1 polymer ?
#
loop_
_entity_poly.entity_id
_entity_poly.type
_entity_poly.pdbx_seq_one_letter_code
_entity_poly.pdbx_strand_id
1 'polypeptide(L)'
;GFSGQLSVYGLPSGRLFKVIPVFSQDAEKAWGYNEETKPMLNTSHGFVPWDDAHHPDISQTNGVVDGRWVFINGNNTPRIAKIDLTTFETTEIIEIPNSAGNHSSSFVTENTEYVVAGTRFSVPIPQRDMPIKEYKGNFKGSLSFISVDPEDGGMDLKFQIMMPGFDYDLAH
;
A
#
# COMPACT_ATOMS: atom_id res chain seq x y z
N GLY A 1 10.26 3.73 3.95
CA GLY A 1 11.57 4.03 3.36
C GLY A 1 12.09 2.94 2.44
N PHE A 2 13.25 3.13 1.88
CA PHE A 2 13.85 2.28 0.84
C PHE A 2 14.10 0.81 1.23
N SER A 3 14.02 0.49 2.52
CA SER A 3 14.17 -0.89 2.99
C SER A 3 12.92 -1.77 2.78
N GLY A 4 11.78 -1.18 2.43
CA GLY A 4 10.51 -1.92 2.33
C GLY A 4 9.99 -2.47 3.65
N GLN A 5 10.37 -1.82 4.75
CA GLN A 5 10.08 -2.23 6.12
C GLN A 5 9.48 -1.07 6.91
N LEU A 6 8.74 -1.38 7.97
CA LEU A 6 8.28 -0.42 8.98
C LEU A 6 9.09 -0.60 10.26
N SER A 7 9.70 0.49 10.74
CA SER A 7 10.44 0.50 12.00
C SER A 7 9.61 1.09 13.12
N VAL A 8 9.54 0.41 14.24
CA VAL A 8 8.82 0.84 15.46
C VAL A 8 9.83 1.25 16.53
N TYR A 9 9.66 2.45 17.05
CA TYR A 9 10.53 3.01 18.09
C TYR A 9 9.75 3.26 19.37
N GLY A 10 10.35 2.92 20.50
CA GLY A 10 9.77 3.18 21.81
C GLY A 10 9.95 4.64 22.27
N LEU A 11 8.90 5.24 22.80
CA LEU A 11 8.95 6.55 23.42
C LEU A 11 8.99 6.44 24.95
N PRO A 12 9.72 7.31 25.64
CA PRO A 12 10.56 8.41 25.16
C PRO A 12 12.00 8.01 24.78
N SER A 13 12.34 6.72 24.86
CA SER A 13 13.73 6.25 24.74
C SER A 13 14.34 6.44 23.34
N GLY A 14 13.51 6.50 22.29
CA GLY A 14 13.95 6.49 20.89
C GLY A 14 14.60 5.17 20.46
N ARG A 15 14.53 4.12 21.26
CA ARG A 15 15.14 2.82 20.94
C ARG A 15 14.30 2.10 19.90
N LEU A 16 14.97 1.48 18.93
CA LEU A 16 14.33 0.58 17.99
C LEU A 16 13.71 -0.60 18.76
N PHE A 17 12.40 -0.72 18.65
CA PHE A 17 11.62 -1.78 19.30
C PHE A 17 11.46 -2.99 18.38
N LYS A 18 11.06 -2.76 17.14
CA LYS A 18 10.83 -3.82 16.15
C LYS A 18 11.03 -3.28 14.74
N VAL A 19 11.47 -4.15 13.84
CA VAL A 19 11.41 -3.94 12.39
C VAL A 19 10.42 -4.93 11.83
N ILE A 20 9.44 -4.45 11.09
CA ILE A 20 8.36 -5.23 10.48
C ILE A 20 8.65 -5.28 8.98
N PRO A 21 8.93 -6.45 8.39
CA PRO A 21 9.06 -6.57 6.95
C PRO A 21 7.68 -6.41 6.30
N VAL A 22 7.62 -5.65 5.21
CA VAL A 22 6.38 -5.38 4.49
C VAL A 22 6.51 -5.83 3.03
N PHE A 23 7.19 -5.03 2.20
CA PHE A 23 7.35 -5.33 0.78
C PHE A 23 8.72 -5.93 0.43
N SER A 24 9.60 -6.08 1.40
CA SER A 24 10.94 -6.66 1.20
C SER A 24 11.08 -7.96 1.96
N GLN A 25 11.79 -8.91 1.34
CA GLN A 25 12.15 -10.16 2.02
C GLN A 25 13.01 -9.88 3.27
N ASP A 26 12.80 -10.68 4.32
CA ASP A 26 13.57 -10.66 5.55
C ASP A 26 13.89 -12.10 5.96
N ALA A 27 15.16 -12.49 5.79
CA ALA A 27 15.60 -13.85 6.05
C ALA A 27 15.58 -14.23 7.54
N GLU A 28 15.81 -13.27 8.44
CA GLU A 28 15.79 -13.53 9.89
C GLU A 28 14.40 -13.92 10.38
N LYS A 29 13.35 -13.40 9.71
CA LYS A 29 11.94 -13.67 10.01
C LYS A 29 11.30 -14.68 9.06
N ALA A 30 12.08 -15.25 8.15
CA ALA A 30 11.60 -16.09 7.05
C ALA A 30 10.55 -15.42 6.15
N TRP A 31 10.35 -14.11 6.30
CA TRP A 31 9.37 -13.32 5.53
C TRP A 31 9.74 -13.30 4.04
N GLY A 32 8.77 -13.68 3.20
CA GLY A 32 8.96 -13.78 1.75
C GLY A 32 9.76 -14.99 1.29
N TYR A 33 10.16 -15.89 2.20
CA TYR A 33 10.89 -17.13 1.89
C TYR A 33 10.07 -18.39 2.12
N ASN A 34 9.21 -18.39 3.14
CA ASN A 34 8.37 -19.54 3.46
C ASN A 34 7.11 -19.60 2.57
N GLU A 35 6.38 -20.71 2.64
CA GLU A 35 5.18 -20.93 1.83
C GLU A 35 4.01 -20.00 2.21
N GLU A 36 3.98 -19.51 3.43
CA GLU A 36 2.92 -18.65 3.95
C GLU A 36 3.10 -17.20 3.49
N THR A 37 4.30 -16.65 3.62
CA THR A 37 4.55 -15.22 3.39
C THR A 37 5.08 -14.89 2.00
N LYS A 38 5.71 -15.87 1.31
CA LYS A 38 6.20 -15.66 -0.05
C LYS A 38 5.10 -15.25 -1.04
N PRO A 39 3.88 -15.84 -1.00
CA PRO A 39 2.79 -15.40 -1.87
C PRO A 39 2.38 -13.95 -1.68
N MET A 40 2.56 -13.36 -0.49
CA MET A 40 2.22 -11.96 -0.22
C MET A 40 3.06 -10.97 -1.03
N LEU A 41 4.24 -11.40 -1.50
CA LEU A 41 5.11 -10.57 -2.34
C LEU A 41 4.88 -10.77 -3.85
N ASN A 42 3.91 -11.59 -4.24
CA ASN A 42 3.51 -11.72 -5.64
C ASN A 42 2.70 -10.51 -6.09
N THR A 43 2.86 -10.17 -7.36
CA THR A 43 2.07 -9.15 -8.07
C THR A 43 1.56 -9.75 -9.37
N SER A 44 0.73 -9.03 -10.09
CA SER A 44 0.30 -9.37 -11.46
C SER A 44 1.47 -9.56 -12.44
N HIS A 45 2.64 -9.00 -12.11
CA HIS A 45 3.88 -9.12 -12.87
C HIS A 45 4.84 -10.21 -12.35
N GLY A 46 4.43 -10.99 -11.35
CA GLY A 46 5.20 -12.05 -10.73
C GLY A 46 5.72 -11.68 -9.34
N PHE A 47 6.70 -12.46 -8.86
CA PHE A 47 7.29 -12.28 -7.55
C PHE A 47 8.16 -11.01 -7.49
N VAL A 48 7.79 -10.07 -6.65
CA VAL A 48 8.50 -8.80 -6.44
C VAL A 48 9.00 -8.74 -5.00
N PRO A 49 10.24 -9.18 -4.74
CA PRO A 49 10.79 -9.36 -3.39
C PRO A 49 11.25 -8.07 -2.72
N TRP A 50 11.05 -6.95 -3.35
CA TRP A 50 11.40 -5.64 -2.80
C TRP A 50 10.51 -4.54 -3.37
N ASP A 51 10.13 -3.61 -2.49
CA ASP A 51 9.58 -2.31 -2.85
C ASP A 51 9.89 -1.32 -1.72
N ASP A 52 9.87 -0.06 -2.07
CA ASP A 52 10.01 1.04 -1.13
C ASP A 52 8.68 1.29 -0.41
N ALA A 53 8.68 1.20 0.91
CA ALA A 53 7.49 1.44 1.73
C ALA A 53 7.38 2.91 2.14
N HIS A 54 6.22 3.53 1.86
CA HIS A 54 5.95 4.94 2.12
C HIS A 54 4.63 5.16 2.87
N HIS A 55 4.52 6.32 3.48
CA HIS A 55 3.29 6.94 4.00
C HIS A 55 2.39 5.98 4.79
N PRO A 56 2.83 5.52 5.98
CA PRO A 56 1.97 4.77 6.87
C PRO A 56 0.87 5.66 7.45
N ASP A 57 -0.35 5.14 7.56
CA ASP A 57 -1.43 5.73 8.33
C ASP A 57 -2.03 4.71 9.28
N ILE A 58 -2.52 5.15 10.43
CA ILE A 58 -2.99 4.28 11.51
C ILE A 58 -4.51 4.30 11.53
N SER A 59 -5.11 3.14 11.77
CA SER A 59 -6.56 3.00 11.94
C SER A 59 -7.12 3.95 13.00
N GLN A 60 -8.35 4.40 12.76
CA GLN A 60 -9.04 5.38 13.58
C GLN A 60 -10.45 4.89 13.96
N THR A 61 -10.91 5.37 15.10
CA THR A 61 -12.30 5.27 15.54
C THR A 61 -12.75 6.67 15.98
N ASN A 62 -13.79 7.22 15.34
CA ASN A 62 -14.26 8.58 15.54
C ASN A 62 -13.14 9.64 15.41
N GLY A 63 -12.28 9.48 14.41
CA GLY A 63 -11.18 10.40 14.14
C GLY A 63 -10.02 10.31 15.14
N VAL A 64 -10.01 9.31 16.03
CA VAL A 64 -8.93 9.08 16.99
C VAL A 64 -8.21 7.79 16.66
N VAL A 65 -6.88 7.86 16.61
CA VAL A 65 -6.03 6.68 16.41
C VAL A 65 -6.36 5.62 17.45
N ASP A 66 -6.71 4.42 16.99
CA ASP A 66 -7.18 3.32 17.84
C ASP A 66 -6.14 2.19 18.04
N GLY A 67 -5.06 2.23 17.26
CA GLY A 67 -3.92 1.32 17.44
C GLY A 67 -4.19 -0.12 17.00
N ARG A 68 -5.20 -0.39 16.18
CA ARG A 68 -5.46 -1.74 15.65
C ARG A 68 -4.55 -2.09 14.48
N TRP A 69 -4.50 -1.22 13.47
CA TRP A 69 -3.79 -1.49 12.23
C TRP A 69 -2.98 -0.29 11.73
N VAL A 70 -1.95 -0.59 10.96
CA VAL A 70 -1.26 0.39 10.09
C VAL A 70 -1.45 -0.03 8.65
N PHE A 71 -1.82 0.91 7.80
CA PHE A 71 -1.84 0.76 6.35
C PHE A 71 -0.65 1.50 5.76
N ILE A 72 0.04 0.87 4.80
CA ILE A 72 1.24 1.45 4.19
C ILE A 72 1.30 1.09 2.71
N ASN A 73 1.70 2.04 1.89
CA ASN A 73 1.76 1.84 0.45
C ASN A 73 3.15 1.44 -0.06
N GLY A 74 3.16 0.68 -1.14
CA GLY A 74 4.33 0.45 -1.98
C GLY A 74 4.52 1.61 -2.96
N ASN A 75 5.72 2.19 -2.97
CA ASN A 75 6.00 3.37 -3.77
C ASN A 75 6.19 3.07 -5.26
N ASN A 76 6.77 1.92 -5.59
CA ASN A 76 7.09 1.54 -6.97
C ASN A 76 6.19 0.43 -7.51
N THR A 77 5.42 -0.22 -6.66
CA THR A 77 4.37 -1.16 -7.04
C THR A 77 3.03 -0.70 -6.46
N PRO A 78 1.91 -0.96 -7.15
CA PRO A 78 0.60 -0.50 -6.69
C PRO A 78 0.06 -1.40 -5.58
N ARG A 79 0.79 -1.53 -4.47
CA ARG A 79 0.42 -2.39 -3.34
C ARG A 79 0.11 -1.57 -2.10
N ILE A 80 -0.86 -2.05 -1.33
CA ILE A 80 -1.14 -1.58 0.03
C ILE A 80 -1.00 -2.78 0.96
N ALA A 81 -0.31 -2.58 2.07
CA ALA A 81 -0.16 -3.57 3.12
C ALA A 81 -0.90 -3.15 4.38
N LYS A 82 -1.45 -4.12 5.09
CA LYS A 82 -1.98 -4.01 6.44
C LYS A 82 -1.02 -4.66 7.43
N ILE A 83 -0.74 -3.95 8.50
CA ILE A 83 0.08 -4.42 9.62
C ILE A 83 -0.81 -4.45 10.85
N ASP A 84 -0.88 -5.59 11.52
CA ASP A 84 -1.57 -5.73 12.80
C ASP A 84 -0.67 -5.22 13.92
N LEU A 85 -1.15 -4.25 14.70
CA LEU A 85 -0.38 -3.64 15.79
C LEU A 85 -0.44 -4.45 17.09
N THR A 86 -1.26 -5.50 17.18
CA THR A 86 -1.26 -6.42 18.33
C THR A 86 -0.12 -7.44 18.22
N THR A 87 0.19 -7.87 17.00
CA THR A 87 1.27 -8.83 16.71
C THR A 87 2.54 -8.17 16.16
N PHE A 88 2.42 -6.96 15.62
CA PHE A 88 3.46 -6.28 14.84
C PHE A 88 3.91 -7.10 13.62
N GLU A 89 2.93 -7.60 12.87
CA GLU A 89 3.16 -8.40 11.68
C GLU A 89 2.35 -7.88 10.49
N THR A 90 2.92 -7.97 9.31
CA THR A 90 2.19 -7.72 8.07
C THR A 90 1.25 -8.90 7.83
N THR A 91 -0.05 -8.64 7.79
CA THR A 91 -1.08 -9.69 7.72
C THR A 91 -1.75 -9.77 6.36
N GLU A 92 -1.69 -8.71 5.57
CA GLU A 92 -2.30 -8.68 4.24
C GLU A 92 -1.58 -7.70 3.32
N ILE A 93 -1.46 -8.06 2.04
CA ILE A 93 -1.01 -7.16 0.97
C ILE A 93 -1.96 -7.33 -0.21
N ILE A 94 -2.53 -6.24 -0.69
CA ILE A 94 -3.34 -6.21 -1.91
C ILE A 94 -2.64 -5.42 -3.01
N GLU A 95 -2.90 -5.78 -4.27
CA GLU A 95 -2.47 -5.03 -5.44
C GLU A 95 -3.65 -4.22 -5.99
N ILE A 96 -3.40 -2.95 -6.30
CA ILE A 96 -4.42 -2.04 -6.84
C ILE A 96 -4.28 -2.02 -8.36
N PRO A 97 -5.33 -2.38 -9.10
CA PRO A 97 -5.32 -2.32 -10.56
C PRO A 97 -5.31 -0.86 -11.05
N ASN A 98 -4.96 -0.66 -12.32
CA ASN A 98 -4.96 0.65 -12.96
C ASN A 98 -4.10 1.70 -12.24
N SER A 99 -2.99 1.27 -11.68
CA SER A 99 -2.04 2.11 -10.96
C SER A 99 -0.62 1.61 -11.21
N ALA A 100 0.35 2.50 -11.14
CA ALA A 100 1.78 2.17 -11.22
C ALA A 100 2.50 2.78 -10.01
N GLY A 101 2.36 2.13 -8.86
CA GLY A 101 2.83 2.61 -7.58
C GLY A 101 1.83 3.57 -6.90
N ASN A 102 1.87 3.61 -5.60
CA ASN A 102 1.03 4.47 -4.77
C ASN A 102 1.93 5.30 -3.86
N HIS A 103 2.27 6.51 -4.29
CA HIS A 103 3.14 7.37 -3.48
C HIS A 103 2.33 8.25 -2.52
N SER A 104 1.14 8.63 -2.91
CA SER A 104 0.26 9.37 -2.02
C SER A 104 -0.28 8.45 -0.93
N SER A 105 -0.38 9.01 0.26
CA SER A 105 -0.71 8.31 1.51
C SER A 105 -1.84 7.31 1.40
N SER A 106 -1.73 6.25 2.17
CA SER A 106 -2.86 5.39 2.50
C SER A 106 -3.75 6.11 3.51
N PHE A 107 -4.51 7.13 3.08
CA PHE A 107 -5.38 7.90 3.97
C PHE A 107 -6.47 7.03 4.55
N VAL A 108 -6.54 7.00 5.88
CA VAL A 108 -7.59 6.30 6.61
C VAL A 108 -8.76 7.25 6.89
N THR A 109 -9.99 6.81 6.64
CA THR A 109 -11.19 7.58 7.00
C THR A 109 -11.46 7.54 8.50
N GLU A 110 -12.31 8.44 8.99
CA GLU A 110 -12.56 8.72 10.41
C GLU A 110 -12.86 7.48 11.28
N ASN A 111 -13.49 6.44 10.70
CA ASN A 111 -13.74 5.16 11.39
C ASN A 111 -13.09 3.98 10.68
N THR A 112 -12.07 4.23 9.86
CA THR A 112 -11.37 3.19 9.09
C THR A 112 -12.30 2.44 8.13
N GLU A 113 -13.39 3.05 7.67
CA GLU A 113 -14.29 2.42 6.68
C GLU A 113 -13.56 2.21 5.35
N TYR A 114 -12.64 3.14 5.04
CA TYR A 114 -11.83 3.09 3.83
C TYR A 114 -10.38 3.47 4.09
N VAL A 115 -9.50 2.82 3.32
CA VAL A 115 -8.17 3.33 2.99
C VAL A 115 -8.25 3.93 1.59
N VAL A 116 -7.85 5.18 1.44
CA VAL A 116 -7.86 5.89 0.16
C VAL A 116 -6.43 6.02 -0.34
N ALA A 117 -6.17 5.50 -1.53
CA ALA A 117 -4.83 5.48 -2.12
C ALA A 117 -4.80 6.15 -3.50
N GLY A 118 -3.88 7.07 -3.69
CA GLY A 118 -3.65 7.73 -4.97
C GLY A 118 -2.49 7.14 -5.75
N THR A 119 -2.60 7.17 -7.06
CA THR A 119 -1.56 6.73 -8.00
C THR A 119 -0.34 7.65 -7.94
N ARG A 120 0.85 7.07 -7.94
CA ARG A 120 2.09 7.80 -8.17
C ARG A 120 2.26 8.15 -9.64
N PHE A 121 2.12 7.16 -10.51
CA PHE A 121 2.26 7.32 -11.96
C PHE A 121 0.96 6.93 -12.66
N SER A 122 0.60 7.71 -13.67
CA SER A 122 -0.50 7.35 -14.56
C SER A 122 -0.16 6.11 -15.40
N VAL A 123 -1.18 5.34 -15.72
CA VAL A 123 -1.06 4.17 -16.59
C VAL A 123 -1.99 4.29 -17.80
N PRO A 124 -1.67 3.61 -18.90
CA PRO A 124 -2.59 3.54 -20.03
C PRO A 124 -3.86 2.78 -19.65
N ILE A 125 -5.01 3.33 -19.97
CA ILE A 125 -6.32 2.66 -19.78
C ILE A 125 -6.99 2.49 -21.15
N PRO A 126 -7.19 1.25 -21.61
CA PRO A 126 -6.80 -0.03 -20.98
C PRO A 126 -5.28 -0.24 -20.97
N GLN A 127 -4.80 -1.01 -19.98
CA GLN A 127 -3.38 -1.35 -19.86
C GLN A 127 -2.95 -2.26 -21.01
N ARG A 128 -2.39 -1.68 -22.04
CA ARG A 128 -1.86 -2.34 -23.22
C ARG A 128 -0.85 -1.45 -23.94
N ASP A 129 -0.03 -2.05 -24.77
CA ASP A 129 0.84 -1.29 -25.67
C ASP A 129 0.03 -0.38 -26.57
N MET A 130 0.47 0.86 -26.74
CA MET A 130 -0.17 1.84 -27.60
C MET A 130 0.86 2.80 -28.20
N PRO A 131 0.54 3.40 -29.37
CA PRO A 131 1.41 4.39 -29.97
C PRO A 131 1.62 5.61 -29.07
N ILE A 132 2.83 6.12 -29.01
CA ILE A 132 3.19 7.28 -28.16
C ILE A 132 2.30 8.51 -28.39
N LYS A 133 1.78 8.70 -29.59
CA LYS A 133 0.86 9.79 -29.92
C LYS A 133 -0.47 9.74 -29.18
N GLU A 134 -0.84 8.56 -28.65
CA GLU A 134 -2.08 8.33 -27.89
C GLU A 134 -1.91 8.54 -26.38
N TYR A 135 -0.69 8.83 -25.94
CA TYR A 135 -0.35 8.98 -24.51
C TYR A 135 -1.34 9.86 -23.73
N LYS A 136 -1.47 11.13 -24.13
CA LYS A 136 -2.26 12.10 -23.37
C LYS A 136 -3.74 11.76 -23.22
N GLY A 137 -4.31 11.04 -24.18
CA GLY A 137 -5.73 10.67 -24.17
C GLY A 137 -6.02 9.43 -23.31
N ASN A 138 -5.04 8.56 -23.15
CA ASN A 138 -5.26 7.24 -22.57
C ASN A 138 -4.62 7.05 -21.21
N PHE A 139 -3.61 7.83 -20.84
CA PHE A 139 -3.00 7.74 -19.52
C PHE A 139 -3.83 8.46 -18.47
N LYS A 140 -4.04 7.78 -17.34
CA LYS A 140 -4.84 8.28 -16.23
C LYS A 140 -4.19 7.92 -14.89
N GLY A 141 -4.29 8.82 -13.93
CA GLY A 141 -4.12 8.49 -12.54
C GLY A 141 -5.41 7.88 -11.97
N SER A 142 -5.34 7.28 -10.80
CA SER A 142 -6.51 6.76 -10.10
C SER A 142 -6.46 7.12 -8.62
N LEU A 143 -7.64 7.35 -8.06
CA LEU A 143 -7.89 7.42 -6.64
C LEU A 143 -8.71 6.19 -6.25
N SER A 144 -8.13 5.32 -5.44
CA SER A 144 -8.70 4.02 -5.08
C SER A 144 -9.29 4.06 -3.68
N PHE A 145 -10.50 3.54 -3.54
CA PHE A 145 -11.20 3.40 -2.27
C PHE A 145 -11.27 1.93 -1.90
N ILE A 146 -10.55 1.57 -0.85
CA ILE A 146 -10.39 0.22 -0.35
C ILE A 146 -11.17 0.13 0.95
N SER A 147 -12.24 -0.67 1.00
CA SER A 147 -12.96 -0.87 2.26
C SER A 147 -12.15 -1.71 3.21
N VAL A 148 -12.32 -1.44 4.49
CA VAL A 148 -11.70 -2.17 5.57
C VAL A 148 -12.80 -2.85 6.38
N ASP A 149 -12.68 -4.15 6.59
CA ASP A 149 -13.59 -4.88 7.46
C ASP A 149 -13.40 -4.42 8.92
N PRO A 150 -14.45 -4.03 9.63
CA PRO A 150 -14.31 -3.52 10.99
C PRO A 150 -13.88 -4.57 12.03
N GLU A 151 -14.03 -5.87 11.72
CA GLU A 151 -13.71 -6.95 12.66
C GLU A 151 -12.24 -7.38 12.54
N ASP A 152 -11.76 -7.65 11.33
CA ASP A 152 -10.41 -8.20 11.10
C ASP A 152 -9.48 -7.29 10.27
N GLY A 153 -10.02 -6.17 9.78
CA GLY A 153 -9.28 -5.22 8.96
C GLY A 153 -9.06 -5.67 7.52
N GLY A 154 -9.73 -6.73 7.06
CA GLY A 154 -9.61 -7.23 5.69
C GLY A 154 -9.87 -6.16 4.63
N MET A 155 -9.01 -6.10 3.62
CA MET A 155 -9.03 -5.05 2.60
C MET A 155 -9.70 -5.53 1.30
N ASP A 156 -10.62 -4.72 0.75
CA ASP A 156 -11.25 -4.99 -0.54
C ASP A 156 -11.45 -3.71 -1.36
N LEU A 157 -10.93 -3.71 -2.59
CA LEU A 157 -11.10 -2.57 -3.50
C LEU A 157 -12.57 -2.42 -3.91
N LYS A 158 -13.20 -1.34 -3.51
CA LYS A 158 -14.62 -1.08 -3.82
C LYS A 158 -14.81 -0.34 -5.13
N PHE A 159 -14.08 0.72 -5.34
CA PHE A 159 -14.16 1.51 -6.58
C PHE A 159 -12.91 2.37 -6.76
N GLN A 160 -12.76 2.85 -7.99
CA GLN A 160 -11.71 3.80 -8.36
C GLN A 160 -12.30 4.99 -9.11
N ILE A 161 -11.75 6.16 -8.86
CA ILE A 161 -12.00 7.36 -9.65
C ILE A 161 -10.82 7.53 -10.60
N MET A 162 -11.08 7.48 -11.91
CA MET A 162 -10.07 7.71 -12.93
C MET A 162 -9.90 9.20 -13.17
N MET A 163 -8.69 9.70 -13.02
CA MET A 163 -8.34 11.11 -13.12
C MET A 163 -7.63 11.39 -14.45
N PRO A 164 -8.31 11.97 -15.45
CA PRO A 164 -7.68 12.30 -16.72
C PRO A 164 -6.67 13.42 -16.58
N GLY A 165 -5.54 13.33 -17.28
CA GLY A 165 -4.54 14.40 -17.37
C GLY A 165 -3.54 14.45 -16.20
N PHE A 166 -3.56 13.47 -15.30
CA PHE A 166 -2.54 13.35 -14.26
C PHE A 166 -1.43 12.40 -14.72
N ASP A 167 -0.22 12.91 -14.75
CA ASP A 167 0.98 12.19 -15.18
C ASP A 167 1.84 11.71 -14.01
N TYR A 168 1.67 12.31 -12.82
CA TYR A 168 2.52 12.09 -11.66
C TYR A 168 1.82 12.54 -10.37
N ASP A 169 2.01 11.81 -9.28
CA ASP A 169 1.49 12.05 -7.92
C ASP A 169 0.10 12.71 -7.84
N LEU A 170 -0.91 11.90 -7.60
CA LEU A 170 -2.29 12.36 -7.62
C LEU A 170 -2.70 13.12 -6.35
N ALA A 171 -2.09 12.79 -5.22
CA ALA A 171 -2.40 13.41 -3.94
C ALA A 171 -1.24 13.31 -2.95
N HIS A 172 -0.95 14.39 -2.30
CA HIS A 172 -0.15 14.50 -1.10
C HIS A 172 -0.97 15.12 0.03
#